data_c490253bcf888a51999293916127c4e5
#
_entry.id   c490253bcf888a51999293916127c4e5
#
_cell.length_a   1.000
_cell.length_b   1.000
_cell.length_c   1.000
_cell.angle_alpha   90.00
_cell.angle_beta   90.00
_cell.angle_gamma   90.00
#
_symmetry.space_group_name_H-M   'P 1'
#
loop_
_entity.id
_entity.type
_entity.pdbx_description
1 polymer ?
#
loop_
_entity_poly.entity_id
_entity_poly.type
_entity_poly.pdbx_seq_one_letter_code
_entity_poly.pdbx_strand_id
1 'polypeptide(L)' 'MNILLNGIAQELRDGAVVAELLMVAGLAEKRVAVEVNLDIVPRSRHATHVLCAGDRVEIVHAIGGG' A
#
# COMPACT_ATOMS: atom_id res chain seq x y z
N MET A 1 -6.98 -11.96 3.92
CA MET A 1 -7.48 -11.53 2.59
C MET A 1 -6.33 -11.34 1.62
N ASN A 2 -6.61 -11.48 0.35
CA ASN A 2 -5.59 -11.25 -0.66
C ASN A 2 -5.84 -9.94 -1.40
N ILE A 3 -4.76 -9.20 -1.60
CA ILE A 3 -4.73 -8.05 -2.48
C ILE A 3 -3.69 -8.31 -3.55
N LEU A 4 -3.64 -7.45 -4.56
CA LEU A 4 -2.56 -7.50 -5.55
C LEU A 4 -1.60 -6.35 -5.28
N LEU A 5 -0.37 -6.70 -4.93
CA LEU A 5 0.67 -5.71 -4.70
C LEU A 5 1.60 -5.70 -5.90
N ASN A 6 1.54 -4.64 -6.69
CA ASN A 6 2.31 -4.53 -7.93
C ASN A 6 2.11 -5.77 -8.80
N GLY A 7 0.86 -6.24 -8.89
CA GLY A 7 0.50 -7.37 -9.72
C GLY A 7 0.71 -8.74 -9.11
N ILE A 8 1.20 -8.81 -7.87
CA ILE A 8 1.49 -10.08 -7.21
C ILE A 8 0.58 -10.22 -6.00
N ALA A 9 0.00 -11.41 -5.81
CA ALA A 9 -0.88 -11.66 -4.68
C ALA A 9 -0.13 -11.48 -3.36
N GLN A 10 -0.73 -10.75 -2.45
CA GLN A 10 -0.18 -10.50 -1.13
C GLN A 10 -1.26 -10.77 -0.09
N GLU A 11 -0.95 -11.62 0.86
CA GLU A 11 -1.88 -11.91 1.95
C GLU A 11 -1.78 -10.86 3.04
N LEU A 12 -2.93 -10.40 3.53
CA LEU A 12 -3.01 -9.46 4.65
C LEU A 12 -4.14 -9.91 5.56
N ARG A 13 -4.08 -9.51 6.82
CA ARG A 13 -5.20 -9.72 7.71
C ARG A 13 -6.40 -8.88 7.23
N ASP A 14 -7.60 -9.33 7.53
CA ASP A 14 -8.80 -8.56 7.21
C ASP A 14 -8.77 -7.26 8.00
N GLY A 15 -9.14 -6.17 7.34
CA GLY A 15 -9.14 -4.86 7.96
C GLY A 15 -7.79 -4.16 7.99
N ALA A 16 -6.78 -4.73 7.35
CA ALA A 16 -5.47 -4.10 7.30
C ALA A 16 -5.52 -2.75 6.59
N VAL A 17 -4.72 -1.81 7.07
CA VAL A 17 -4.59 -0.51 6.44
C VAL A 17 -3.33 -0.45 5.60
N VAL A 18 -3.21 0.59 4.77
CA VAL A 18 -2.04 0.77 3.90
C VAL A 18 -0.74 0.72 4.69
N ALA A 19 -0.70 1.35 5.86
CA ALA A 19 0.52 1.35 6.67
C ALA A 19 0.95 -0.08 7.04
N GLU A 20 0.00 -0.98 7.31
CA GLU A 20 0.34 -2.37 7.61
C GLU A 20 0.92 -3.07 6.40
N LEU A 21 0.36 -2.80 5.23
CA LEU A 21 0.91 -3.38 4.00
C LEU A 21 2.36 -2.94 3.82
N LEU A 22 2.64 -1.66 4.06
CA LEU A 22 4.01 -1.18 3.93
C LEU A 22 4.95 -1.87 4.90
N MET A 23 4.49 -2.16 6.11
CA MET A 23 5.29 -2.90 7.08
C MET A 23 5.57 -4.32 6.60
N VAL A 24 4.55 -5.01 6.13
CA VAL A 24 4.69 -6.38 5.64
C VAL A 24 5.64 -6.43 4.44
N ALA A 25 5.58 -5.42 3.59
CA ALA A 25 6.43 -5.35 2.40
C ALA A 25 7.84 -4.84 2.68
N GLY A 26 8.13 -4.47 3.93
CA GLY A 26 9.45 -3.94 4.27
C GLY A 26 9.67 -2.51 3.82
N LEU A 27 8.59 -1.76 3.63
CA LEU A 27 8.65 -0.41 3.07
C LEU A 27 8.19 0.68 4.03
N ALA A 28 8.01 0.34 5.31
CA ALA A 28 7.40 1.26 6.27
C ALA A 28 8.15 2.58 6.41
N GLU A 29 9.46 2.54 6.27
CA GLU A 29 10.28 3.75 6.43
C GLU A 29 10.83 4.27 5.12
N LYS A 30 10.28 3.80 4.02
CA LYS A 30 10.74 4.23 2.71
C LYS A 30 9.83 5.33 2.18
N ARG A 31 10.38 6.13 1.29
CA ARG A 31 9.57 7.11 0.57
C ARG A 31 8.91 6.40 -0.59
N VAL A 32 7.62 6.20 -0.47
CA VAL A 32 6.87 5.51 -1.52
C VAL A 32 5.59 6.27 -1.82
N ALA A 33 5.14 6.15 -3.04
CA ALA A 33 3.82 6.60 -3.46
C ALA A 33 2.94 5.37 -3.55
N VAL A 34 1.74 5.47 -3.02
CA VAL A 34 0.80 4.34 -2.96
C VAL A 34 -0.46 4.69 -3.73
N GLU A 35 -0.86 3.79 -4.63
CA GLU A 35 -2.14 3.89 -5.30
C GLU A 35 -2.96 2.66 -4.93
N VAL A 36 -4.24 2.86 -4.67
CA VAL A 36 -5.18 1.78 -4.44
C VAL A 36 -6.28 1.92 -5.49
N ASN A 37 -6.39 0.93 -6.35
CA ASN A 37 -7.37 0.92 -7.45
C ASN A 37 -7.29 2.20 -8.27
N LEU A 38 -6.06 2.60 -8.59
CA LEU A 38 -5.71 3.76 -9.43
C LEU A 38 -5.88 5.11 -8.73
N ASP A 39 -6.27 5.12 -7.46
CA ASP A 39 -6.39 6.36 -6.71
C ASP A 39 -5.21 6.50 -5.77
N ILE A 40 -4.59 7.67 -5.77
CA ILE A 40 -3.47 7.94 -4.89
C ILE A 40 -3.97 8.03 -3.46
N VAL A 41 -3.28 7.32 -2.56
CA VAL A 41 -3.54 7.41 -1.13
C VAL A 41 -2.41 8.25 -0.55
N PRO A 42 -2.70 9.48 -0.12
CA PRO A 42 -1.66 10.35 0.42
C PRO A 42 -1.09 9.77 1.71
N ARG A 43 0.15 10.11 1.98
CA ARG A 43 0.84 9.58 3.15
C ARG A 43 0.07 9.80 4.44
N SER A 44 -0.61 10.94 4.54
CA SER A 44 -1.40 11.26 5.72
C SER A 44 -2.55 10.29 5.97
N ARG A 45 -2.89 9.48 4.98
CA ARG A 45 -3.97 8.51 5.11
C ARG A 45 -3.50 7.07 5.17
N HIS A 46 -2.21 6.83 5.11
CA HIS A 46 -1.70 5.45 5.13
C HIS A 46 -2.13 4.71 6.41
N ALA A 47 -2.21 5.42 7.51
CA ALA A 47 -2.55 4.81 8.79
C ALA A 47 -4.05 4.53 8.96
N THR A 48 -4.88 5.06 8.08
CA THR A 48 -6.34 4.95 8.21
C THR A 48 -7.05 4.36 7.01
N HIS A 49 -6.38 4.27 5.86
CA HIS A 49 -7.01 3.74 4.65
C HIS A 49 -7.08 2.22 4.72
N VAL A 50 -8.29 1.71 4.91
CA VAL A 50 -8.54 0.26 5.05
C VAL A 50 -8.54 -0.38 3.67
N LEU A 51 -7.80 -1.47 3.54
CA LEU A 51 -7.76 -2.25 2.30
C LEU A 51 -8.85 -3.31 2.31
N CYS A 52 -9.31 -3.66 1.12
CA CYS A 52 -10.34 -4.68 0.93
C CYS A 52 -9.79 -5.80 0.05
N ALA A 53 -10.38 -6.99 0.21
CA ALA A 53 -9.97 -8.12 -0.61
C ALA A 53 -10.10 -7.77 -2.09
N GLY A 54 -9.08 -8.12 -2.85
CA GLY A 54 -9.06 -7.87 -4.28
C GLY A 54 -8.57 -6.50 -4.68
N ASP A 55 -8.25 -5.63 -3.73
CA ASP A 55 -7.72 -4.31 -4.05
C ASP A 55 -6.42 -4.44 -4.84
N ARG A 56 -6.26 -3.55 -5.82
CA ARG A 56 -5.01 -3.43 -6.56
C ARG A 56 -4.22 -2.30 -5.96
N VAL A 57 -3.07 -2.64 -5.39
CA VAL A 57 -2.21 -1.66 -4.77
C VAL A 57 -0.93 -1.57 -5.56
N GLU A 58 -0.57 -0.37 -5.96
CA GLU A 58 0.70 -0.12 -6.63
C GLU A 58 1.54 0.79 -5.77
N ILE A 59 2.77 0.37 -5.56
CA ILE A 59 3.71 1.11 -4.74
C ILE A 59 4.95 1.36 -5.57
N VAL A 60 5.32 2.62 -5.67
CA VAL A 60 6.56 3.01 -6.35
C VAL A 60 7.39 3.84 -5.41
N HIS A 61 8.71 3.71 -5.52
CA HIS A 61 9.60 4.52 -4.72
C HIS A 61 9.57 5.95 -5.24
N ALA A 62 9.48 6.91 -4.32
CA ALA A 62 9.55 8.30 -4.70
C ALA A 62 10.96 8.58 -5.18
N ILE A 63 11.05 9.19 -6.37
CA ILE A 63 12.30 9.50 -7.00
C ILE A 63 12.54 10.99 -6.83
N GLY A 64 13.79 11.32 -6.78
CA GLY A 64 14.12 12.69 -6.81
C GLY A 64 14.61 13.17 -5.50
N GLY A 65 15.17 14.30 -5.57
CA GLY A 65 15.83 14.88 -4.46
C GLY A 65 14.86 15.54 -3.51
N GLY A 66 13.72 15.13 -3.63
CA GLY A 66 12.70 15.73 -2.78
C GLY A 66 12.96 15.50 -1.36
#